data_9fb181785faf28102ee7a44e6c6d1cab
#
_entry.id   9fb181785faf28102ee7a44e6c6d1cab
#
_cell.length_a   1.000
_cell.length_b   1.000
_cell.length_c   1.000
_cell.angle_alpha   90.00
_cell.angle_beta   90.00
_cell.angle_gamma   90.00
#
_symmetry.space_group_name_H-M   'P 1'
#
loop_
_entity.id
_entity.type
_entity.pdbx_description
1 polymer ?
#
loop_
_entity_poly.entity_id
_entity_poly.type
_entity_poly.pdbx_seq_one_letter_code
_entity_poly.pdbx_strand_id
1 'polypeptide(L)'
;MRSKLQPQLILGTGASAPKEQDHLYGIVRTALANGIRCFDTAPSYKTEQLLGIALHTCMKEMDIKREQLFIQTKIDAWQMQNGNIERFVDDVLCDMKISYLDSLLIHWPVPEYMDETWNKIIQLKKASKTKNIGICNIRIRQLLEYEKYDVKPDIIQIERHPLRTCSKEIDYCHDNNLSVQSYSPLCKMHLKLRESGIIKGIAERKRRSVGQIILRWHIDTGVCPIFTSTKTSRVEEYSQIFDFSLNEEEIGQISSLNENYKMYLESIAAPGF
;
A
#
# COMPACT_ATOMS: atom_id res chain seq x y z
N MET A 1 13.51 -11.40 -14.46
CA MET A 1 12.48 -12.29 -13.85
C MET A 1 11.70 -11.44 -12.84
N ARG A 2 10.41 -11.17 -13.08
CA ARG A 2 9.54 -10.45 -12.11
C ARG A 2 9.44 -11.31 -10.85
N SER A 3 9.54 -10.69 -9.65
CA SER A 3 9.37 -11.40 -8.38
C SER A 3 8.02 -12.11 -8.35
N LYS A 4 8.00 -13.36 -7.90
CA LYS A 4 6.83 -14.24 -7.93
C LYS A 4 5.64 -13.78 -7.07
N LEU A 5 5.79 -12.73 -6.28
CA LEU A 5 4.74 -12.15 -5.43
C LEU A 5 4.51 -10.69 -5.84
N GLN A 6 3.62 -10.46 -6.80
CA GLN A 6 3.01 -9.12 -6.93
C GLN A 6 1.82 -9.09 -5.96
N PRO A 7 1.80 -8.17 -5.00
CA PRO A 7 0.69 -8.06 -4.08
C PRO A 7 -0.58 -7.67 -4.83
N GLN A 8 -1.69 -8.38 -4.55
CA GLN A 8 -3.01 -8.04 -5.08
C GLN A 8 -3.89 -7.38 -4.02
N LEU A 9 -3.61 -7.62 -2.74
CA LEU A 9 -4.29 -7.01 -1.59
C LEU A 9 -3.28 -6.91 -0.44
N ILE A 10 -3.15 -5.72 0.13
CA ILE A 10 -2.20 -5.46 1.22
C ILE A 10 -2.96 -5.06 2.49
N LEU A 11 -2.59 -5.66 3.61
CA LEU A 11 -3.01 -5.18 4.93
C LEU A 11 -2.05 -4.07 5.39
N GLY A 12 -2.57 -2.86 5.52
CA GLY A 12 -1.83 -1.71 6.04
C GLY A 12 -1.93 -1.58 7.56
N THR A 13 -0.87 -1.11 8.19
CA THR A 13 -0.82 -0.83 9.63
C THR A 13 -0.80 0.66 9.95
N GLY A 14 -1.31 1.50 9.04
CA GLY A 14 -1.35 2.95 9.17
C GLY A 14 -2.20 3.45 10.34
N ALA A 15 -2.52 4.75 10.35
CA ALA A 15 -3.12 5.46 11.48
C ALA A 15 -4.36 4.79 12.11
N SER A 16 -5.14 4.06 11.32
CA SER A 16 -6.34 3.34 11.78
C SER A 16 -6.08 1.92 12.27
N ALA A 17 -4.84 1.41 12.21
CA ALA A 17 -4.52 0.08 12.70
C ALA A 17 -4.42 0.03 14.24
N PRO A 18 -4.64 -1.15 14.84
CA PRO A 18 -4.42 -1.32 16.28
C PRO A 18 -2.99 -0.96 16.68
N LYS A 19 -2.84 -0.31 17.83
CA LYS A 19 -1.54 0.05 18.42
C LYS A 19 -1.17 -0.84 19.62
N GLU A 20 -2.04 -1.77 19.97
CA GLU A 20 -1.83 -2.76 21.00
C GLU A 20 -1.39 -4.08 20.38
N GLN A 21 -0.38 -4.75 20.97
CA GLN A 21 0.25 -5.94 20.41
C GLN A 21 -0.75 -7.07 20.15
N ASP A 22 -1.58 -7.43 21.13
CA ASP A 22 -2.52 -8.55 21.02
C ASP A 22 -3.61 -8.29 19.98
N HIS A 23 -4.05 -7.03 19.89
CA HIS A 23 -5.05 -6.65 18.90
C HIS A 23 -4.47 -6.70 17.48
N LEU A 24 -3.27 -6.14 17.27
CA LEU A 24 -2.60 -6.21 15.97
C LEU A 24 -2.25 -7.65 15.59
N TYR A 25 -1.80 -8.47 16.55
CA TYR A 25 -1.57 -9.89 16.33
C TYR A 25 -2.84 -10.59 15.84
N GLY A 26 -4.00 -10.38 16.48
CA GLY A 26 -5.28 -10.93 16.04
C GLY A 26 -5.64 -10.56 14.60
N ILE A 27 -5.43 -9.31 14.20
CA ILE A 27 -5.63 -8.82 12.83
C ILE A 27 -4.69 -9.50 11.84
N VAL A 28 -3.38 -9.55 12.15
CA VAL A 28 -2.36 -10.18 11.29
C VAL A 28 -2.61 -11.69 11.15
N ARG A 29 -2.93 -12.37 12.26
CA ARG A 29 -3.25 -13.79 12.26
C ARG A 29 -4.47 -14.10 11.39
N THR A 30 -5.53 -13.30 11.50
CA THR A 30 -6.71 -13.43 10.66
C THR A 30 -6.38 -13.20 9.17
N ALA A 31 -5.58 -12.19 8.86
CA ALA A 31 -5.14 -11.93 7.49
C ALA A 31 -4.40 -13.13 6.89
N LEU A 32 -3.44 -13.68 7.62
CA LEU A 32 -2.66 -14.85 7.20
C LEU A 32 -3.52 -16.09 7.05
N ALA A 33 -4.47 -16.34 7.97
CA ALA A 33 -5.42 -17.45 7.90
C ALA A 33 -6.32 -17.39 6.66
N ASN A 34 -6.63 -16.17 6.19
CA ASN A 34 -7.45 -15.92 5.01
C ASN A 34 -6.63 -15.67 3.73
N GLY A 35 -5.36 -16.07 3.70
CA GLY A 35 -4.55 -16.03 2.48
C GLY A 35 -3.90 -14.68 2.17
N ILE A 36 -4.11 -13.63 2.95
CA ILE A 36 -3.39 -12.36 2.79
C ILE A 36 -1.92 -12.59 3.18
N ARG A 37 -1.00 -12.18 2.33
CA ARG A 37 0.46 -12.38 2.50
C ARG A 37 1.25 -11.09 2.40
N CYS A 38 0.57 -9.94 2.23
CA CYS A 38 1.19 -8.66 1.95
C CYS A 38 0.86 -7.66 3.05
N PHE A 39 1.89 -6.97 3.57
CA PHE A 39 1.80 -6.07 4.72
C PHE A 39 2.53 -4.75 4.43
N ASP A 40 1.89 -3.64 4.80
CA ASP A 40 2.41 -2.28 4.65
C ASP A 40 2.52 -1.58 6.00
N THR A 41 3.66 -0.99 6.26
CA THR A 41 3.90 -0.16 7.45
C THR A 41 4.69 1.12 7.10
N ALA A 42 5.02 1.93 8.09
CA ALA A 42 5.90 3.10 8.00
C ALA A 42 6.35 3.53 9.39
N PRO A 43 7.48 4.26 9.54
CA PRO A 43 7.96 4.75 10.83
C PRO A 43 6.94 5.62 11.56
N SER A 44 6.30 6.55 10.83
CA SER A 44 5.25 7.42 11.37
C SER A 44 4.03 6.67 11.90
N TYR A 45 3.84 5.42 11.51
CA TYR A 45 2.73 4.59 12.00
C TYR A 45 3.01 4.02 13.39
N LYS A 46 4.29 3.91 13.81
CA LYS A 46 4.72 3.32 15.09
C LYS A 46 4.22 1.89 15.29
N THR A 47 4.18 1.12 14.21
CA THR A 47 3.67 -0.27 14.20
C THR A 47 4.67 -1.28 13.67
N GLU A 48 5.87 -0.86 13.23
CA GLU A 48 6.86 -1.75 12.61
C GLU A 48 7.25 -2.89 13.55
N GLN A 49 7.67 -2.58 14.77
CA GLN A 49 8.03 -3.59 15.77
C GLN A 49 6.85 -4.50 16.14
N LEU A 50 5.65 -3.92 16.36
CA LEU A 50 4.44 -4.69 16.65
C LEU A 50 4.09 -5.65 15.51
N LEU A 51 4.17 -5.19 14.27
CA LEU A 51 3.95 -6.00 13.08
C LEU A 51 5.00 -7.12 12.98
N GLY A 52 6.28 -6.80 13.22
CA GLY A 52 7.37 -7.78 13.21
C GLY A 52 7.12 -8.92 14.21
N ILE A 53 6.75 -8.59 15.46
CA ILE A 53 6.41 -9.56 16.49
C ILE A 53 5.21 -10.43 16.06
N ALA A 54 4.13 -9.81 15.57
CA ALA A 54 2.93 -10.51 15.13
C ALA A 54 3.23 -11.48 13.97
N LEU A 55 3.96 -11.00 12.95
CA LEU A 55 4.36 -11.84 11.80
C LEU A 55 5.26 -12.99 12.24
N HIS A 56 6.27 -12.74 13.06
CA HIS A 56 7.18 -13.78 13.53
C HIS A 56 6.44 -14.88 14.33
N THR A 57 5.49 -14.50 15.18
CA THR A 57 4.66 -15.44 15.94
C THR A 57 3.77 -16.26 14.99
N CYS A 58 3.04 -15.60 14.10
CA CYS A 58 2.15 -16.27 13.15
C CYS A 58 2.91 -17.19 12.17
N MET A 59 4.09 -16.77 11.70
CA MET A 59 4.93 -17.61 10.82
C MET A 59 5.27 -18.94 11.47
N LYS A 60 5.59 -18.94 12.77
CA LYS A 60 5.86 -20.17 13.52
C LYS A 60 4.59 -21.03 13.71
N GLU A 61 3.48 -20.39 14.10
CA GLU A 61 2.23 -21.10 14.38
C GLU A 61 1.59 -21.72 13.15
N MET A 62 1.77 -21.09 11.98
CA MET A 62 1.09 -21.46 10.74
C MET A 62 2.03 -22.09 9.70
N ASP A 63 3.29 -22.35 10.04
CA ASP A 63 4.35 -22.86 9.16
C ASP A 63 4.50 -22.04 7.85
N ILE A 64 4.43 -20.69 8.00
CA ILE A 64 4.59 -19.76 6.88
C ILE A 64 6.05 -19.33 6.81
N LYS A 65 6.67 -19.48 5.65
CA LYS A 65 8.06 -19.06 5.40
C LYS A 65 8.13 -17.58 5.02
N ARG A 66 9.26 -16.92 5.35
CA ARG A 66 9.48 -15.49 5.02
C ARG A 66 9.28 -15.17 3.54
N GLU A 67 9.68 -16.07 2.66
CA GLU A 67 9.58 -15.92 1.20
C GLU A 67 8.14 -15.94 0.69
N GLN A 68 7.20 -16.38 1.49
CA GLN A 68 5.77 -16.35 1.17
C GLN A 68 5.10 -15.03 1.55
N LEU A 69 5.85 -14.12 2.21
CA LEU A 69 5.35 -12.82 2.62
C LEU A 69 5.93 -11.70 1.77
N PHE A 70 5.14 -10.68 1.53
CA PHE A 70 5.55 -9.39 1.00
C PHE A 70 5.43 -8.36 2.13
N ILE A 71 6.56 -7.81 2.55
CA ILE A 71 6.65 -6.83 3.65
C ILE A 71 7.27 -5.55 3.11
N GLN A 72 6.54 -4.44 3.24
CA GLN A 72 7.03 -3.13 2.84
C GLN A 72 6.96 -2.11 3.97
N THR A 73 7.94 -1.21 3.98
CA THR A 73 7.95 -0.02 4.82
C THR A 73 8.32 1.21 4.01
N LYS A 74 8.41 2.36 4.66
CA LYS A 74 8.64 3.64 4.02
C LYS A 74 9.76 4.42 4.71
N ILE A 75 10.29 5.40 3.98
CA ILE A 75 11.21 6.41 4.49
C ILE A 75 10.41 7.70 4.64
N ASP A 76 10.25 8.18 5.85
CA ASP A 76 9.57 9.44 6.13
C ASP A 76 10.51 10.65 5.91
N ALA A 77 9.95 11.85 5.83
CA ALA A 77 10.69 13.08 5.56
C ALA A 77 11.84 13.32 6.55
N TRP A 78 11.66 12.95 7.82
CA TRP A 78 12.70 13.16 8.84
C TRP A 78 13.91 12.22 8.64
N GLN A 79 13.73 10.99 8.14
CA GLN A 79 14.87 10.13 7.78
C GLN A 79 15.60 10.66 6.56
N MET A 80 14.87 11.23 5.59
CA MET A 80 15.47 11.89 4.44
C MET A 80 16.35 13.07 4.89
N GLN A 81 15.82 13.93 5.75
CA GLN A 81 16.51 15.09 6.28
C GLN A 81 17.77 14.74 7.08
N ASN A 82 17.71 13.72 7.91
CA ASN A 82 18.84 13.28 8.74
C ASN A 82 19.88 12.47 7.96
N GLY A 83 19.56 12.00 6.75
CA GLY A 83 20.47 11.26 5.89
C GLY A 83 20.88 9.87 6.38
N ASN A 84 20.35 9.35 7.49
CA ASN A 84 20.73 8.07 8.11
C ASN A 84 19.85 6.90 7.63
N ILE A 85 19.59 6.84 6.31
CA ILE A 85 18.63 5.89 5.73
C ILE A 85 19.09 4.44 5.87
N GLU A 86 20.39 4.18 5.69
CA GLU A 86 20.97 2.84 5.78
C GLU A 86 20.82 2.29 7.20
N ARG A 87 21.16 3.09 8.21
CA ARG A 87 20.99 2.72 9.61
C ARG A 87 19.53 2.50 9.95
N PHE A 88 18.66 3.40 9.50
CA PHE A 88 17.21 3.24 9.70
C PHE A 88 16.71 1.91 9.13
N VAL A 89 17.13 1.53 7.93
CA VAL A 89 16.72 0.24 7.34
C VAL A 89 17.26 -0.93 8.15
N ASP A 90 18.50 -0.85 8.65
CA ASP A 90 19.07 -1.88 9.52
C ASP A 90 18.30 -2.03 10.83
N ASP A 91 17.92 -0.91 11.46
CA ASP A 91 17.10 -0.89 12.67
C ASP A 91 15.73 -1.52 12.41
N VAL A 92 15.06 -1.19 11.29
CA VAL A 92 13.78 -1.81 10.88
C VAL A 92 13.90 -3.31 10.66
N LEU A 93 14.94 -3.76 9.95
CA LEU A 93 15.17 -5.19 9.73
C LEU A 93 15.37 -5.95 11.05
N CYS A 94 16.10 -5.33 11.99
CA CYS A 94 16.30 -5.87 13.34
C CYS A 94 14.98 -5.92 14.13
N ASP A 95 14.23 -4.83 14.20
CA ASP A 95 12.98 -4.71 14.95
C ASP A 95 11.91 -5.68 14.42
N MET A 96 11.82 -5.82 13.11
CA MET A 96 10.89 -6.75 12.47
C MET A 96 11.40 -8.20 12.45
N LYS A 97 12.65 -8.46 12.84
CA LYS A 97 13.32 -9.77 12.81
C LYS A 97 13.31 -10.41 11.42
N ILE A 98 13.60 -9.63 10.39
CA ILE A 98 13.67 -10.06 8.99
C ILE A 98 15.03 -9.69 8.39
N SER A 99 15.45 -10.41 7.34
CA SER A 99 16.74 -10.18 6.68
C SER A 99 16.64 -9.23 5.47
N TYR A 100 15.45 -8.99 4.95
CA TYR A 100 15.21 -8.10 3.82
C TYR A 100 13.77 -7.59 3.81
N LEU A 101 13.56 -6.46 3.15
CA LEU A 101 12.24 -5.93 2.79
C LEU A 101 11.88 -6.38 1.37
N ASP A 102 10.60 -6.64 1.11
CA ASP A 102 10.15 -6.85 -0.27
C ASP A 102 9.99 -5.52 -1.02
N SER A 103 9.72 -4.43 -0.29
CA SER A 103 9.69 -3.08 -0.85
C SER A 103 10.05 -2.02 0.18
N LEU A 104 10.78 -0.99 -0.27
CA LEU A 104 11.10 0.22 0.48
C LEU A 104 10.65 1.43 -0.34
N LEU A 105 9.75 2.25 0.22
CA LEU A 105 9.17 3.38 -0.49
C LEU A 105 9.58 4.71 0.17
N ILE A 106 9.74 5.77 -0.60
CA ILE A 106 9.72 7.13 -0.07
C ILE A 106 8.27 7.48 0.24
N HIS A 107 7.98 7.87 1.48
CA HIS A 107 6.60 8.11 1.95
C HIS A 107 6.01 9.39 1.37
N TRP A 108 6.77 10.48 1.45
CA TRP A 108 6.48 11.76 0.84
C TRP A 108 7.75 12.29 0.18
N PRO A 109 7.73 12.62 -1.11
CA PRO A 109 8.91 13.15 -1.76
C PRO A 109 9.20 14.56 -1.22
N VAL A 110 10.35 14.79 -0.61
CA VAL A 110 10.82 16.13 -0.18
C VAL A 110 11.89 16.58 -1.18
N PRO A 111 11.63 17.60 -2.01
CA PRO A 111 12.46 17.91 -3.17
C PRO A 111 13.96 18.03 -2.85
N GLU A 112 14.30 18.71 -1.74
CA GLU A 112 15.67 18.98 -1.34
C GLU A 112 16.50 17.73 -1.04
N TYR A 113 15.84 16.63 -0.64
CA TYR A 113 16.50 15.39 -0.21
C TYR A 113 16.30 14.22 -1.18
N MET A 114 15.53 14.43 -2.27
CA MET A 114 15.12 13.32 -3.14
C MET A 114 16.30 12.63 -3.82
N ASP A 115 17.21 13.40 -4.42
CA ASP A 115 18.34 12.83 -5.18
C ASP A 115 19.26 12.00 -4.26
N GLU A 116 19.60 12.51 -3.08
CA GLU A 116 20.41 11.77 -2.12
C GLU A 116 19.70 10.51 -1.62
N THR A 117 18.43 10.66 -1.23
CA THR A 117 17.61 9.54 -0.75
C THR A 117 17.47 8.46 -1.82
N TRP A 118 17.20 8.85 -3.06
CA TRP A 118 17.04 7.88 -4.15
C TRP A 118 18.33 7.08 -4.41
N ASN A 119 19.47 7.76 -4.43
CA ASN A 119 20.76 7.09 -4.56
C ASN A 119 21.02 6.08 -3.42
N LYS A 120 20.71 6.42 -2.18
CA LYS A 120 20.83 5.52 -1.03
C LYS A 120 19.90 4.32 -1.14
N ILE A 121 18.65 4.52 -1.54
CA ILE A 121 17.69 3.41 -1.77
C ILE A 121 18.18 2.47 -2.88
N ILE A 122 18.75 2.99 -3.95
CA ILE A 122 19.38 2.17 -5.01
C ILE A 122 20.52 1.31 -4.43
N GLN A 123 21.37 1.88 -3.55
CA GLN A 123 22.42 1.10 -2.91
C GLN A 123 21.88 0.00 -1.99
N LEU A 124 20.80 0.27 -1.24
CA LEU A 124 20.11 -0.71 -0.41
C LEU A 124 19.50 -1.85 -1.25
N LYS A 125 18.96 -1.53 -2.43
CA LYS A 125 18.49 -2.53 -3.40
C LYS A 125 19.65 -3.39 -3.92
N LYS A 126 20.78 -2.77 -4.29
CA LYS A 126 22.00 -3.50 -4.72
C LYS A 126 22.55 -4.40 -3.61
N ALA A 127 22.49 -3.95 -2.36
CA ALA A 127 22.88 -4.72 -1.19
C ALA A 127 21.86 -5.80 -0.77
N SER A 128 20.79 -6.00 -1.54
CA SER A 128 19.70 -6.96 -1.27
C SER A 128 18.97 -6.74 0.06
N LYS A 129 19.03 -5.53 0.64
CA LYS A 129 18.25 -5.16 1.82
C LYS A 129 16.79 -4.88 1.49
N THR A 130 16.52 -4.52 0.23
CA THR A 130 15.16 -4.46 -0.33
C THR A 130 15.14 -5.03 -1.74
N LYS A 131 14.03 -5.67 -2.14
CA LYS A 131 13.86 -6.21 -3.50
C LYS A 131 13.33 -5.17 -4.47
N ASN A 132 12.36 -4.37 -4.03
CA ASN A 132 11.72 -3.34 -4.83
C ASN A 132 11.88 -1.99 -4.14
N ILE A 133 11.90 -0.92 -4.94
CA ILE A 133 11.96 0.45 -4.46
C ILE A 133 10.85 1.27 -5.12
N GLY A 134 10.37 2.30 -4.43
CA GLY A 134 9.28 3.09 -4.99
C GLY A 134 9.03 4.40 -4.25
N ILE A 135 7.97 5.08 -4.66
CA ILE A 135 7.65 6.41 -4.16
C ILE A 135 6.14 6.51 -3.93
N CYS A 136 5.77 7.05 -2.77
CA CYS A 136 4.39 7.42 -2.49
C CYS A 136 4.16 8.90 -2.86
N ASN A 137 2.90 9.25 -3.17
CA ASN A 137 2.46 10.65 -3.32
C ASN A 137 3.18 11.46 -4.40
N ILE A 138 3.72 10.81 -5.40
CA ILE A 138 4.43 11.46 -6.51
C ILE A 138 3.47 11.80 -7.65
N ARG A 139 3.70 12.92 -8.33
CA ARG A 139 2.97 13.35 -9.54
C ARG A 139 3.72 12.91 -10.79
N ILE A 140 3.02 12.74 -11.91
CA ILE A 140 3.62 12.36 -13.21
C ILE A 140 4.82 13.24 -13.55
N ARG A 141 4.68 14.58 -13.44
CA ARG A 141 5.77 15.51 -13.74
C ARG A 141 7.04 15.26 -12.94
N GLN A 142 6.89 14.82 -11.68
CA GLN A 142 8.00 14.47 -10.81
C GLN A 142 8.57 13.10 -11.16
N LEU A 143 7.73 12.13 -11.58
CA LEU A 143 8.19 10.82 -12.06
C LEU A 143 9.12 10.95 -13.27
N LEU A 144 8.85 11.89 -14.16
CA LEU A 144 9.70 12.16 -15.33
C LEU A 144 11.14 12.57 -14.93
N GLU A 145 11.31 13.20 -13.78
CA GLU A 145 12.65 13.55 -13.26
C GLU A 145 13.48 12.30 -12.91
N TYR A 146 12.83 11.17 -12.68
CA TYR A 146 13.49 9.89 -12.39
C TYR A 146 14.02 9.16 -13.64
N GLU A 147 13.69 9.67 -14.83
CA GLU A 147 14.26 9.15 -16.09
C GLU A 147 15.78 9.35 -16.18
N LYS A 148 16.32 10.28 -15.40
CA LYS A 148 17.79 10.52 -15.30
C LYS A 148 18.54 9.38 -14.58
N TYR A 149 17.85 8.52 -13.80
CA TYR A 149 18.50 7.44 -13.06
C TYR A 149 18.45 6.12 -13.84
N ASP A 150 19.52 5.32 -13.72
CA ASP A 150 19.58 3.98 -14.30
C ASP A 150 18.56 3.02 -13.66
N VAL A 151 18.29 3.22 -12.37
CA VAL A 151 17.31 2.43 -11.61
C VAL A 151 16.09 3.30 -11.36
N LYS A 152 14.98 2.90 -11.96
CA LYS A 152 13.68 3.59 -11.84
C LYS A 152 12.84 2.98 -10.71
N PRO A 153 11.78 3.65 -10.24
CA PRO A 153 10.84 3.07 -9.29
C PRO A 153 10.23 1.77 -9.85
N ASP A 154 10.03 0.79 -8.98
CA ASP A 154 9.25 -0.42 -9.28
C ASP A 154 7.78 -0.23 -8.91
N ILE A 155 7.51 0.60 -7.88
CA ILE A 155 6.20 0.78 -7.25
C ILE A 155 5.89 2.26 -7.05
N ILE A 156 4.66 2.64 -7.39
CA ILE A 156 4.07 3.94 -7.08
C ILE A 156 2.88 3.72 -6.16
N GLN A 157 2.83 4.43 -5.02
CA GLN A 157 1.73 4.33 -4.07
C GLN A 157 1.04 5.69 -3.96
N ILE A 158 -0.26 5.75 -4.27
CA ILE A 158 -1.04 7.00 -4.31
C ILE A 158 -2.36 6.88 -3.54
N GLU A 159 -2.93 8.02 -3.12
CA GLU A 159 -4.30 8.08 -2.68
C GLU A 159 -5.23 7.79 -3.85
N ARG A 160 -6.02 6.72 -3.75
CA ARG A 160 -7.00 6.39 -4.79
C ARG A 160 -8.23 5.74 -4.19
N HIS A 161 -9.39 6.15 -4.65
CA HIS A 161 -10.72 5.61 -4.31
C HIS A 161 -11.73 6.10 -5.36
N PRO A 162 -12.98 5.64 -5.39
CA PRO A 162 -13.93 6.05 -6.44
C PRO A 162 -14.16 7.55 -6.58
N LEU A 163 -14.02 8.35 -5.49
CA LEU A 163 -14.10 9.81 -5.58
C LEU A 163 -12.79 10.46 -6.09
N ARG A 164 -11.71 9.68 -6.28
CA ARG A 164 -10.41 10.11 -6.80
C ARG A 164 -9.78 8.96 -7.59
N THR A 165 -10.10 8.88 -8.86
CA THR A 165 -9.70 7.72 -9.71
C THR A 165 -8.25 7.74 -10.14
N CYS A 166 -7.62 8.91 -10.23
CA CYS A 166 -6.22 9.08 -10.70
C CYS A 166 -5.94 8.37 -12.03
N SER A 167 -6.88 8.39 -12.98
CA SER A 167 -6.79 7.60 -14.21
C SER A 167 -5.52 7.90 -15.00
N LYS A 168 -5.17 9.20 -15.17
CA LYS A 168 -3.96 9.60 -15.91
C LYS A 168 -2.68 9.06 -15.28
N GLU A 169 -2.59 9.08 -13.95
CA GLU A 169 -1.45 8.56 -13.20
C GLU A 169 -1.34 7.05 -13.37
N ILE A 170 -2.48 6.35 -13.35
CA ILE A 170 -2.53 4.89 -13.52
C ILE A 170 -2.16 4.49 -14.95
N ASP A 171 -2.73 5.14 -15.95
CA ASP A 171 -2.42 4.88 -17.36
C ASP A 171 -0.91 5.07 -17.61
N TYR A 172 -0.34 6.19 -17.14
CA TYR A 172 1.10 6.43 -17.23
C TYR A 172 1.92 5.31 -16.55
N CYS A 173 1.52 4.89 -15.36
CA CYS A 173 2.23 3.82 -14.65
C CYS A 173 2.15 2.48 -15.38
N HIS A 174 0.99 2.12 -15.93
CA HIS A 174 0.81 0.91 -16.71
C HIS A 174 1.65 0.92 -17.98
N ASP A 175 1.64 2.02 -18.73
CA ASP A 175 2.43 2.20 -19.97
C ASP A 175 3.93 2.08 -19.69
N ASN A 176 4.37 2.46 -18.49
CA ASN A 176 5.78 2.39 -18.06
C ASN A 176 6.11 1.15 -17.21
N ASN A 177 5.22 0.15 -17.12
CA ASN A 177 5.40 -1.08 -16.33
C ASN A 177 5.66 -0.83 -14.84
N LEU A 178 5.15 0.24 -14.26
CA LEU A 178 5.19 0.53 -12.83
C LEU A 178 4.02 -0.15 -12.12
N SER A 179 4.27 -0.79 -10.99
CA SER A 179 3.21 -1.34 -10.15
C SER A 179 2.53 -0.21 -9.37
N VAL A 180 1.20 -0.17 -9.36
CA VAL A 180 0.44 0.85 -8.63
C VAL A 180 -0.21 0.26 -7.39
N GLN A 181 0.00 0.92 -6.27
CA GLN A 181 -0.69 0.63 -5.01
C GLN A 181 -1.56 1.84 -4.62
N SER A 182 -2.73 1.57 -4.02
CA SER A 182 -3.60 2.62 -3.52
C SER A 182 -3.73 2.59 -2.01
N TYR A 183 -3.40 3.69 -1.35
CA TYR A 183 -3.75 3.87 0.05
C TYR A 183 -5.12 4.54 0.20
N SER A 184 -5.74 4.36 1.38
CA SER A 184 -7.13 4.82 1.65
C SER A 184 -8.15 4.38 0.58
N PRO A 185 -8.11 3.13 0.10
CA PRO A 185 -8.92 2.67 -1.02
C PRO A 185 -10.42 2.80 -0.78
N LEU A 186 -10.85 2.76 0.47
CA LEU A 186 -12.25 2.88 0.88
C LEU A 186 -12.65 4.32 1.24
N CYS A 187 -11.75 5.30 1.11
CA CYS A 187 -12.01 6.70 1.49
C CYS A 187 -12.63 6.82 2.90
N LYS A 188 -12.17 6.04 3.88
CA LYS A 188 -12.77 5.90 5.24
C LYS A 188 -14.28 5.65 5.22
N MET A 189 -14.80 5.00 4.19
CA MET A 189 -16.24 4.80 3.95
C MET A 189 -17.01 6.13 3.94
N HIS A 190 -16.48 7.12 3.20
CA HIS A 190 -17.11 8.42 3.02
C HIS A 190 -18.58 8.26 2.64
N LEU A 191 -19.44 9.15 3.16
CA LEU A 191 -20.90 9.04 3.01
C LEU A 191 -21.33 8.88 1.55
N LYS A 192 -20.73 9.65 0.63
CA LYS A 192 -21.02 9.54 -0.82
C LYS A 192 -20.76 8.14 -1.39
N LEU A 193 -19.76 7.41 -0.89
CA LEU A 193 -19.49 6.04 -1.33
C LEU A 193 -20.43 5.04 -0.65
N ARG A 194 -20.60 5.19 0.66
CA ARG A 194 -21.44 4.30 1.45
C ARG A 194 -22.91 4.35 1.04
N GLU A 195 -23.41 5.53 0.65
CA GLU A 195 -24.81 5.76 0.24
C GLU A 195 -24.99 5.80 -1.28
N SER A 196 -23.94 5.58 -2.06
CA SER A 196 -24.01 5.56 -3.53
C SER A 196 -24.99 4.50 -4.03
N GLY A 197 -26.02 4.92 -4.74
CA GLY A 197 -26.95 3.99 -5.40
C GLY A 197 -26.27 3.09 -6.43
N ILE A 198 -25.23 3.61 -7.12
CA ILE A 198 -24.42 2.85 -8.07
C ILE A 198 -23.71 1.69 -7.36
N ILE A 199 -22.92 1.99 -6.30
CA ILE A 199 -22.14 0.95 -5.61
C ILE A 199 -23.08 -0.02 -4.87
N LYS A 200 -24.14 0.46 -4.23
CA LYS A 200 -25.14 -0.38 -3.55
C LYS A 200 -25.84 -1.33 -4.54
N GLY A 201 -26.27 -0.84 -5.69
CA GLY A 201 -26.89 -1.67 -6.71
C GLY A 201 -25.97 -2.77 -7.25
N ILE A 202 -24.68 -2.47 -7.45
CA ILE A 202 -23.69 -3.48 -7.81
C ILE A 202 -23.48 -4.49 -6.66
N ALA A 203 -23.37 -3.99 -5.42
CA ALA A 203 -23.19 -4.81 -4.23
C ALA A 203 -24.34 -5.82 -4.04
N GLU A 204 -25.59 -5.39 -4.23
CA GLU A 204 -26.77 -6.26 -4.16
C GLU A 204 -26.75 -7.33 -5.26
N ARG A 205 -26.50 -6.96 -6.52
CA ARG A 205 -26.41 -7.94 -7.63
C ARG A 205 -25.33 -8.98 -7.42
N LYS A 206 -24.16 -8.54 -6.92
CA LYS A 206 -23.01 -9.43 -6.65
C LYS A 206 -23.11 -10.17 -5.31
N ARG A 207 -24.06 -9.82 -4.44
CA ARG A 207 -24.19 -10.30 -3.05
C ARG A 207 -22.89 -10.07 -2.26
N ARG A 208 -22.36 -8.85 -2.36
CA ARG A 208 -21.12 -8.41 -1.71
C ARG A 208 -21.37 -7.09 -0.96
N SER A 209 -20.46 -6.78 -0.03
CA SER A 209 -20.52 -5.49 0.63
C SER A 209 -20.01 -4.36 -0.27
N VAL A 210 -20.41 -3.12 0.05
CA VAL A 210 -19.88 -1.90 -0.60
C VAL A 210 -18.35 -1.86 -0.53
N GLY A 211 -17.75 -2.26 0.60
CA GLY A 211 -16.30 -2.32 0.77
C GLY A 211 -15.64 -3.32 -0.17
N GLN A 212 -16.21 -4.51 -0.31
CA GLN A 212 -15.72 -5.52 -1.26
C GLN A 212 -15.80 -5.04 -2.71
N ILE A 213 -16.90 -4.39 -3.11
CA ILE A 213 -17.04 -3.82 -4.47
C ILE A 213 -15.96 -2.78 -4.75
N ILE A 214 -15.72 -1.86 -3.80
CA ILE A 214 -14.69 -0.83 -3.99
C ILE A 214 -13.29 -1.46 -4.07
N LEU A 215 -12.95 -2.40 -3.19
CA LEU A 215 -11.65 -3.08 -3.23
C LEU A 215 -11.48 -3.88 -4.53
N ARG A 216 -12.55 -4.55 -4.99
CA ARG A 216 -12.52 -5.28 -6.25
C ARG A 216 -12.33 -4.35 -7.46
N TRP A 217 -12.96 -3.18 -7.48
CA TRP A 217 -12.75 -2.16 -8.50
C TRP A 217 -11.26 -1.76 -8.62
N HIS A 218 -10.53 -1.65 -7.51
CA HIS A 218 -9.08 -1.43 -7.57
C HIS A 218 -8.37 -2.57 -8.31
N ILE A 219 -8.67 -3.82 -7.95
CA ILE A 219 -8.06 -5.00 -8.56
C ILE A 219 -8.34 -5.05 -10.06
N ASP A 220 -9.62 -4.90 -10.45
CA ASP A 220 -10.05 -5.01 -11.84
C ASP A 220 -9.54 -3.85 -12.72
N THR A 221 -9.10 -2.75 -12.10
CA THR A 221 -8.41 -1.63 -12.76
C THR A 221 -6.88 -1.69 -12.63
N GLY A 222 -6.30 -2.84 -12.27
CA GLY A 222 -4.85 -3.06 -12.23
C GLY A 222 -4.12 -2.39 -11.06
N VAL A 223 -4.83 -2.02 -10.00
CA VAL A 223 -4.26 -1.34 -8.83
C VAL A 223 -4.37 -2.21 -7.59
N CYS A 224 -3.30 -2.31 -6.81
CA CYS A 224 -3.28 -3.05 -5.56
C CYS A 224 -3.77 -2.19 -4.38
N PRO A 225 -4.92 -2.46 -3.76
CA PRO A 225 -5.40 -1.70 -2.62
C PRO A 225 -4.70 -2.08 -1.32
N ILE A 226 -4.43 -1.07 -0.50
CA ILE A 226 -3.91 -1.20 0.87
C ILE A 226 -5.02 -0.81 1.83
N PHE A 227 -5.66 -1.80 2.45
CA PHE A 227 -6.71 -1.55 3.43
C PHE A 227 -6.20 -1.68 4.86
N THR A 228 -6.85 -1.01 5.79
CA THR A 228 -6.59 -1.10 7.22
C THR A 228 -7.88 -1.47 7.95
N SER A 229 -7.78 -2.31 8.97
CA SER A 229 -8.93 -2.68 9.80
C SER A 229 -8.54 -2.88 11.26
N THR A 230 -9.44 -2.53 12.17
CA THR A 230 -9.40 -2.89 13.59
C THR A 230 -10.28 -4.11 13.91
N LYS A 231 -10.98 -4.66 12.91
CA LYS A 231 -11.93 -5.76 13.08
C LYS A 231 -11.50 -6.96 12.24
N THR A 232 -11.33 -8.11 12.87
CA THR A 232 -11.01 -9.38 12.19
C THR A 232 -12.08 -9.75 11.16
N SER A 233 -13.37 -9.57 11.50
CA SER A 233 -14.48 -9.84 10.58
C SER A 233 -14.39 -9.06 9.25
N ARG A 234 -13.84 -7.83 9.25
CA ARG A 234 -13.59 -7.09 8.02
C ARG A 234 -12.39 -7.60 7.25
N VAL A 235 -11.37 -8.11 7.94
CA VAL A 235 -10.23 -8.75 7.29
C VAL A 235 -10.69 -10.01 6.56
N GLU A 236 -11.52 -10.83 7.19
CA GLU A 236 -12.16 -12.01 6.58
C GLU A 236 -13.03 -11.61 5.38
N GLU A 237 -13.90 -10.63 5.56
CA GLU A 237 -14.76 -10.09 4.49
C GLU A 237 -13.95 -9.64 3.28
N TYR A 238 -12.90 -8.84 3.49
CA TYR A 238 -12.12 -8.25 2.40
C TYR A 238 -11.17 -9.24 1.74
N SER A 239 -10.80 -10.35 2.41
CA SER A 239 -10.03 -11.42 1.76
C SER A 239 -10.82 -12.14 0.65
N GLN A 240 -12.15 -12.05 0.66
CA GLN A 240 -13.06 -12.71 -0.28
C GLN A 240 -13.34 -11.89 -1.56
N ILE A 241 -12.45 -10.94 -1.92
CA ILE A 241 -12.65 -10.11 -3.13
C ILE A 241 -12.17 -10.78 -4.41
N PHE A 242 -11.59 -11.97 -4.33
CA PHE A 242 -11.00 -12.66 -5.48
C PHE A 242 -11.95 -13.70 -6.12
N ASP A 243 -13.10 -13.96 -5.52
CA ASP A 243 -14.08 -14.94 -5.99
C ASP A 243 -15.18 -14.36 -6.91
N PHE A 244 -15.08 -13.09 -7.25
CA PHE A 244 -15.94 -12.40 -8.22
C PHE A 244 -15.14 -11.35 -9.00
N SER A 245 -15.71 -10.81 -10.06
CA SER A 245 -15.16 -9.70 -10.85
C SER A 245 -16.23 -8.68 -11.18
N LEU A 246 -15.81 -7.47 -11.51
CA LEU A 246 -16.66 -6.44 -12.09
C LEU A 246 -16.50 -6.45 -13.62
N ASN A 247 -17.58 -6.20 -14.33
CA ASN A 247 -17.51 -6.00 -15.75
C ASN A 247 -17.15 -4.54 -16.10
N GLU A 248 -16.88 -4.27 -17.37
CA GLU A 248 -16.45 -2.93 -17.84
C GLU A 248 -17.49 -1.84 -17.53
N GLU A 249 -18.78 -2.15 -17.63
CA GLU A 249 -19.85 -1.23 -17.31
C GLU A 249 -19.86 -0.88 -15.82
N GLU A 250 -19.74 -1.87 -14.92
CA GLU A 250 -19.69 -1.68 -13.48
C GLU A 250 -18.44 -0.87 -13.08
N ILE A 251 -17.29 -1.15 -13.71
CA ILE A 251 -16.04 -0.39 -13.51
C ILE A 251 -16.25 1.07 -13.95
N GLY A 252 -16.85 1.29 -15.11
CA GLY A 252 -17.16 2.61 -15.65
C GLY A 252 -18.11 3.39 -14.74
N GLN A 253 -19.17 2.75 -14.26
CA GLN A 253 -20.13 3.34 -13.33
C GLN A 253 -19.48 3.78 -12.00
N ILE A 254 -18.62 2.93 -11.42
CA ILE A 254 -17.88 3.29 -10.19
C ILE A 254 -16.90 4.43 -10.48
N SER A 255 -16.20 4.38 -11.59
CA SER A 255 -15.20 5.40 -11.98
C SER A 255 -15.84 6.76 -12.27
N SER A 256 -17.12 6.79 -12.71
CA SER A 256 -17.88 8.05 -12.93
C SER A 256 -18.16 8.84 -11.66
N LEU A 257 -17.97 8.24 -10.47
CA LEU A 257 -18.09 8.93 -9.18
C LEU A 257 -16.92 9.88 -8.88
N ASN A 258 -15.93 9.95 -9.77
CA ASN A 258 -14.75 10.78 -9.58
C ASN A 258 -15.07 12.28 -9.45
N GLU A 259 -14.66 12.87 -8.35
CA GLU A 259 -14.76 14.30 -8.06
C GLU A 259 -13.39 14.95 -7.86
N ASN A 260 -12.29 14.20 -8.09
CA ASN A 260 -10.93 14.56 -7.68
C ASN A 260 -10.80 14.91 -6.20
N TYR A 261 -11.67 14.31 -5.37
CA TYR A 261 -11.69 14.52 -3.93
C TYR A 261 -10.46 13.96 -3.28
N LYS A 262 -9.67 14.78 -2.60
CA LYS A 262 -8.45 14.41 -1.91
C LYS A 262 -8.64 14.47 -0.40
N MET A 263 -8.40 13.35 0.29
CA MET A 263 -8.51 13.27 1.75
C MET A 263 -7.26 13.82 2.45
N TYR A 264 -6.08 13.57 1.87
CA TYR A 264 -4.80 13.97 2.45
C TYR A 264 -4.19 15.08 1.60
N LEU A 265 -4.25 16.30 2.12
CA LEU A 265 -3.63 17.46 1.48
C LEU A 265 -2.12 17.44 1.73
N GLU A 266 -1.33 17.71 0.72
CA GLU A 266 0.13 17.77 0.80
C GLU A 266 0.59 18.75 1.88
N SER A 267 -0.06 19.91 1.98
CA SER A 267 0.26 20.94 2.99
C SER A 267 0.16 20.47 4.43
N ILE A 268 -0.61 19.39 4.70
CA ILE A 268 -0.77 18.81 6.05
C ILE A 268 0.20 17.65 6.25
N ALA A 269 0.35 16.79 5.22
CA ALA A 269 1.14 15.57 5.32
C ALA A 269 2.64 15.77 5.02
N ALA A 270 2.97 16.78 4.20
CA ALA A 270 4.33 17.18 3.86
C ALA A 270 4.35 18.71 3.63
N PRO A 271 4.55 19.51 4.68
CA PRO A 271 4.65 20.97 4.53
C PRO A 271 5.78 21.33 3.56
N GLY A 272 5.47 22.12 2.53
CA GLY A 272 6.42 22.51 1.49
C GLY A 272 6.21 21.84 0.13
N PHE A 273 5.17 21.01 0.00
CA PHE A 273 4.76 20.38 -1.26
C PHE A 273 3.68 21.13 -1.99
#